data_e533961573847d61618fe38a036860d2
#
_entry.id   e533961573847d61618fe38a036860d2
#
_cell.length_a   1.000
_cell.length_b   1.000
_cell.length_c   1.000
_cell.angle_alpha   90.00
_cell.angle_beta   90.00
_cell.angle_gamma   90.00
#
_symmetry.space_group_name_H-M   'P 1'
#
loop_
_entity.id
_entity.type
_entity.pdbx_description
1 polymer ?
#
loop_
_entity_poly.entity_id
_entity_poly.type
_entity_poly.pdbx_seq_one_letter_code
_entity_poly.pdbx_strand_id
1 'polypeptide(L)'
;MRAFPVRLPSGARYWTVLDEDLAVVAVADGFLRQVRFGRDGAESTTKSYAHSIALFLRWCARTGRTWQAGAGQLGLFMTWLAHAGPAASGVGASSSGLVLAGPGAIPARGARRVNGVLTAVRGMAVHAVAAGQASGDLVALVYEVADDRDLPGAARGEDGQMGWRMRARHRLHEPETPVNRASDEEIVALLGACLSARDRLIVLLMARAGLRRGEVCGLRRSDVHLLADSRPLGCEVARAHLHVVRREDNPNGAWAKSRRQRAVPLDFLVVLAFDTYALERMTISRASGSDFVLSRHPDNTNCPEPGVIRTGLAQLLVIAMTMFRSTT
;
A
#
# COMPACT_ATOMS: atom_id res chain seq x y z
N MET A 1 15.59 1.89 -16.90
CA MET A 1 14.76 2.67 -15.95
C MET A 1 14.32 1.78 -14.79
N ARG A 2 14.61 2.14 -13.51
CA ARG A 2 14.23 1.37 -12.32
C ARG A 2 13.90 2.27 -11.14
N ALA A 3 12.96 1.85 -10.29
CA ALA A 3 12.68 2.51 -9.02
C ALA A 3 13.79 2.22 -8.02
N PHE A 4 14.23 3.22 -7.26
CA PHE A 4 15.34 3.11 -6.33
C PHE A 4 15.03 3.82 -5.00
N PRO A 5 15.30 3.19 -3.84
CA PRO A 5 15.09 3.81 -2.54
C PRO A 5 16.21 4.80 -2.22
N VAL A 6 15.85 5.95 -1.69
CA VAL A 6 16.77 6.99 -1.25
C VAL A 6 16.58 7.28 0.23
N ARG A 7 17.67 7.42 0.95
CA ARG A 7 17.69 7.90 2.32
C ARG A 7 18.44 9.21 2.38
N LEU A 8 17.81 10.24 2.90
CA LEU A 8 18.43 11.56 3.12
C LEU A 8 19.28 11.57 4.39
N PRO A 9 20.22 12.51 4.54
CA PRO A 9 20.98 12.69 5.78
C PRO A 9 20.11 12.89 7.02
N SER A 10 18.93 13.50 6.86
CA SER A 10 17.91 13.64 7.90
C SER A 10 17.27 12.31 8.36
N GLY A 11 17.62 11.19 7.74
CA GLY A 11 16.98 9.90 7.96
C GLY A 11 15.68 9.68 7.18
N ALA A 12 15.10 10.73 6.59
CA ALA A 12 13.88 10.63 5.80
C ALA A 12 14.11 9.77 4.55
N ARG A 13 13.09 9.00 4.17
CA ARG A 13 13.16 8.07 3.02
C ARG A 13 12.13 8.45 1.97
N TYR A 14 12.51 8.27 0.72
CA TYR A 14 11.61 8.34 -0.43
C TYR A 14 12.13 7.42 -1.55
N TRP A 15 11.41 7.33 -2.66
CA TRP A 15 11.82 6.55 -3.82
C TRP A 15 11.98 7.48 -5.02
N THR A 16 13.00 7.20 -5.83
CA THR A 16 13.27 7.90 -7.10
C THR A 16 13.29 6.92 -8.27
N VAL A 17 13.57 7.42 -9.47
CA VAL A 17 13.75 6.60 -10.67
C VAL A 17 15.13 6.86 -11.22
N LEU A 18 15.88 5.78 -11.46
CA LEU A 18 17.16 5.79 -12.15
C LEU A 18 16.99 5.31 -13.59
N ASP A 19 17.74 5.88 -14.50
CA ASP A 19 17.86 5.40 -15.89
C ASP A 19 18.80 4.18 -16.02
N GLU A 20 19.24 3.87 -17.23
CA GLU A 20 20.10 2.73 -17.53
C GLU A 20 21.55 2.99 -17.08
N ASP A 21 21.97 4.25 -17.09
CA ASP A 21 23.29 4.71 -16.65
C ASP A 21 23.34 4.98 -15.14
N LEU A 22 22.30 4.63 -14.41
CA LEU A 22 22.13 4.89 -12.98
C LEU A 22 22.00 6.37 -12.61
N ALA A 23 21.79 7.24 -13.58
CA ALA A 23 21.53 8.64 -13.34
C ALA A 23 20.08 8.85 -12.89
N VAL A 24 19.86 9.87 -12.05
CA VAL A 24 18.52 10.21 -11.54
C VAL A 24 17.71 10.87 -12.66
N VAL A 25 16.52 10.35 -12.92
CA VAL A 25 15.57 10.96 -13.87
C VAL A 25 14.92 12.18 -13.22
N ALA A 26 15.40 13.37 -13.55
CA ALA A 26 15.08 14.63 -12.88
C ALA A 26 13.57 14.92 -12.78
N VAL A 27 12.80 14.71 -13.86
CA VAL A 27 11.34 14.95 -13.86
C VAL A 27 10.61 14.02 -12.90
N ALA A 28 11.04 12.76 -12.80
CA ALA A 28 10.45 11.80 -11.87
C ALA A 28 10.85 12.12 -10.43
N ASP A 29 12.11 12.45 -10.18
CA ASP A 29 12.63 12.78 -8.85
C ASP A 29 11.95 14.03 -8.29
N GLY A 30 11.83 15.10 -9.07
CA GLY A 30 11.14 16.32 -8.66
C GLY A 30 9.70 16.05 -8.21
N PHE A 31 8.94 15.28 -8.99
CA PHE A 31 7.58 14.89 -8.63
C PHE A 31 7.55 14.03 -7.36
N LEU A 32 8.41 13.03 -7.24
CA LEU A 32 8.42 12.12 -6.09
C LEU A 32 8.83 12.83 -4.80
N ARG A 33 9.75 13.79 -4.87
CA ARG A 33 10.07 14.70 -3.75
C ARG A 33 8.90 15.58 -3.38
N GLN A 34 8.20 16.15 -4.36
CA GLN A 34 6.98 16.93 -4.12
C GLN A 34 5.90 16.08 -3.44
N VAL A 35 5.72 14.82 -3.86
CA VAL A 35 4.79 13.90 -3.20
C VAL A 35 5.20 13.62 -1.76
N ARG A 36 6.51 13.38 -1.51
CA ARG A 36 7.00 13.02 -0.18
C ARG A 36 7.04 14.21 0.78
N PHE A 37 7.63 15.31 0.35
CA PHE A 37 7.97 16.42 1.22
C PHE A 37 7.04 17.63 1.03
N GLY A 38 6.59 17.90 -0.19
CA GLY A 38 5.68 19.01 -0.45
C GLY A 38 4.22 18.71 -0.10
N ARG A 39 3.80 17.43 -0.19
CA ARG A 39 2.43 16.99 0.14
C ARG A 39 2.38 16.07 1.34
N ASP A 40 3.48 15.92 2.04
CA ASP A 40 3.65 15.02 3.18
C ASP A 40 3.14 13.59 2.87
N GLY A 41 3.41 13.10 1.66
CA GLY A 41 3.03 11.77 1.21
C GLY A 41 3.83 10.68 1.90
N ALA A 42 3.27 9.47 1.98
CA ALA A 42 3.94 8.33 2.57
C ALA A 42 5.13 7.85 1.73
N GLU A 43 6.19 7.30 2.34
CA GLU A 43 7.27 6.61 1.61
C GLU A 43 6.71 5.53 0.67
N SER A 44 5.74 4.73 1.14
CA SER A 44 5.10 3.68 0.34
C SER A 44 4.35 4.23 -0.87
N THR A 45 3.86 5.47 -0.81
CA THR A 45 3.25 6.16 -1.96
C THR A 45 4.32 6.49 -2.99
N THR A 46 5.45 7.06 -2.56
CA THR A 46 6.57 7.33 -3.48
C THR A 46 7.13 6.04 -4.08
N LYS A 47 7.20 4.93 -3.31
CA LYS A 47 7.55 3.61 -3.82
C LYS A 47 6.63 3.17 -4.95
N SER A 48 5.33 3.20 -4.73
CA SER A 48 4.35 2.78 -5.74
C SER A 48 4.39 3.65 -6.99
N TYR A 49 4.56 4.96 -6.81
CA TYR A 49 4.65 5.92 -7.89
C TYR A 49 5.96 5.77 -8.67
N ALA A 50 7.10 5.59 -7.99
CA ALA A 50 8.39 5.36 -8.65
C ALA A 50 8.37 4.12 -9.55
N HIS A 51 7.80 3.00 -9.07
CA HIS A 51 7.64 1.80 -9.89
C HIS A 51 6.71 2.03 -11.09
N SER A 52 5.65 2.81 -10.91
CA SER A 52 4.68 3.12 -11.95
C SER A 52 5.29 4.03 -13.03
N ILE A 53 6.02 5.06 -12.60
CA ILE A 53 6.73 5.98 -13.50
C ILE A 53 7.87 5.26 -14.22
N ALA A 54 8.66 4.43 -13.54
CA ALA A 54 9.71 3.64 -14.17
C ALA A 54 9.16 2.70 -15.27
N LEU A 55 7.95 2.15 -15.05
CA LEU A 55 7.26 1.33 -16.04
C LEU A 55 6.86 2.15 -17.28
N PHE A 56 6.32 3.34 -17.08
CA PHE A 56 5.97 4.28 -18.15
C PHE A 56 7.21 4.73 -18.94
N LEU A 57 8.25 5.14 -18.25
CA LEU A 57 9.50 5.60 -18.90
C LEU A 57 10.19 4.47 -19.70
N ARG A 58 10.14 3.22 -19.20
CA ARG A 58 10.61 2.06 -19.97
C ARG A 58 9.80 1.84 -21.24
N TRP A 59 8.47 2.00 -21.17
CA TRP A 59 7.63 1.92 -22.36
C TRP A 59 7.97 3.04 -23.36
N CYS A 60 8.17 4.27 -22.91
CA CYS A 60 8.61 5.37 -23.75
C CYS A 60 9.94 5.06 -24.44
N ALA A 61 10.97 4.63 -23.70
CA ALA A 61 12.27 4.28 -24.23
C ALA A 61 12.17 3.15 -25.29
N ARG A 62 11.43 2.08 -25.01
CA ARG A 62 11.23 0.96 -25.93
C ARG A 62 10.51 1.33 -27.21
N THR A 63 9.72 2.37 -27.20
CA THR A 63 8.92 2.84 -28.34
C THR A 63 9.49 4.08 -29.00
N GLY A 64 10.71 4.48 -28.62
CA GLY A 64 11.40 5.65 -29.18
C GLY A 64 10.73 6.99 -28.89
N ARG A 65 9.95 7.08 -27.79
CA ARG A 65 9.20 8.29 -27.43
C ARG A 65 9.88 9.07 -26.31
N THR A 66 9.80 10.38 -26.37
CA THR A 66 10.04 11.21 -25.18
C THR A 66 8.91 10.95 -24.17
N TRP A 67 9.14 11.24 -22.90
CA TRP A 67 8.09 11.07 -21.89
C TRP A 67 6.91 12.04 -22.11
N GLN A 68 7.14 13.23 -22.69
CA GLN A 68 6.08 14.19 -23.05
C GLN A 68 5.18 13.61 -24.13
N ALA A 69 5.77 13.10 -25.22
CA ALA A 69 5.03 12.45 -26.30
C ALA A 69 4.27 11.21 -25.78
N GLY A 70 4.90 10.44 -24.90
CA GLY A 70 4.26 9.31 -24.25
C GLY A 70 3.07 9.70 -23.36
N ALA A 71 3.17 10.80 -22.63
CA ALA A 71 2.06 11.31 -21.82
C ALA A 71 0.88 11.79 -22.68
N GLY A 72 1.13 12.31 -23.88
CA GLY A 72 0.07 12.61 -24.86
C GLY A 72 -0.58 11.35 -25.45
N GLN A 73 0.02 10.18 -25.31
CA GLN A 73 -0.47 8.90 -25.83
C GLN A 73 -0.84 7.89 -24.72
N LEU A 74 -1.36 8.40 -23.60
CA LEU A 74 -1.73 7.56 -22.46
C LEU A 74 -2.74 6.47 -22.80
N GLY A 75 -3.62 6.66 -23.78
CA GLY A 75 -4.54 5.61 -24.26
C GLY A 75 -3.80 4.40 -24.82
N LEU A 76 -2.76 4.62 -25.65
CA LEU A 76 -1.92 3.55 -26.18
C LEU A 76 -1.12 2.87 -25.06
N PHE A 77 -0.55 3.65 -24.14
CA PHE A 77 0.14 3.12 -22.97
C PHE A 77 -0.79 2.29 -22.10
N MET A 78 -2.02 2.74 -21.87
CA MET A 78 -3.05 2.02 -21.11
C MET A 78 -3.35 0.65 -21.71
N THR A 79 -3.55 0.57 -23.04
CA THR A 79 -3.77 -0.68 -23.75
C THR A 79 -2.57 -1.62 -23.63
N TRP A 80 -1.38 -1.10 -23.88
CA TRP A 80 -0.16 -1.88 -23.67
C TRP A 80 -0.03 -2.38 -22.24
N LEU A 81 -0.26 -1.51 -21.24
CA LEU A 81 -0.15 -1.85 -19.83
C LEU A 81 -1.13 -2.94 -19.40
N ALA A 82 -2.35 -2.94 -19.96
CA ALA A 82 -3.35 -3.96 -19.68
C ALA A 82 -2.95 -5.34 -20.20
N HIS A 83 -2.31 -5.42 -21.37
CA HIS A 83 -2.07 -6.68 -22.09
C HIS A 83 -0.62 -7.17 -22.08
N ALA A 84 0.37 -6.28 -21.82
CA ALA A 84 1.75 -6.72 -21.73
C ALA A 84 1.99 -7.53 -20.45
N GLY A 85 2.30 -8.80 -20.59
CA GLY A 85 2.70 -9.69 -19.51
C GLY A 85 4.01 -9.23 -18.84
N PRO A 86 4.38 -9.79 -17.69
CA PRO A 86 5.73 -9.63 -17.14
C PRO A 86 6.70 -10.14 -18.22
N ALA A 87 7.69 -9.31 -18.57
CA ALA A 87 8.76 -9.76 -19.46
C ALA A 87 9.37 -11.02 -18.85
N ALA A 88 9.32 -12.12 -19.59
CA ALA A 88 10.04 -13.32 -19.20
C ALA A 88 11.50 -12.89 -18.97
N SER A 89 11.99 -13.11 -17.77
CA SER A 89 13.39 -12.85 -17.40
C SER A 89 14.27 -13.94 -18.03
N GLY A 90 14.36 -13.92 -19.35
CA GLY A 90 15.16 -14.84 -20.16
C GLY A 90 16.14 -14.02 -20.99
N VAL A 91 17.41 -14.25 -20.78
CA VAL A 91 18.48 -13.88 -21.70
C VAL A 91 18.13 -14.51 -23.05
N GLY A 92 17.73 -13.65 -24.05
CA GLY A 92 17.41 -14.15 -25.41
C GLY A 92 16.08 -13.71 -26.00
N ALA A 93 15.30 -12.85 -25.37
CA ALA A 93 14.12 -12.28 -26.00
C ALA A 93 14.54 -11.27 -27.07
N SER A 94 14.73 -11.76 -28.29
CA SER A 94 14.78 -10.95 -29.50
C SER A 94 13.63 -9.93 -29.47
N SER A 95 13.93 -8.71 -29.93
CA SER A 95 13.03 -7.56 -30.05
C SER A 95 11.86 -7.76 -31.03
N SER A 96 11.31 -8.95 -31.11
CA SER A 96 10.20 -9.29 -31.98
C SER A 96 8.88 -8.91 -31.31
N GLY A 97 8.35 -7.81 -31.79
CA GLY A 97 6.93 -7.57 -31.86
C GLY A 97 6.20 -7.45 -30.52
N LEU A 98 5.68 -6.27 -30.24
CA LEU A 98 4.53 -6.12 -29.36
C LEU A 98 3.41 -7.02 -29.90
N VAL A 99 3.33 -8.25 -29.44
CA VAL A 99 2.16 -9.09 -29.68
C VAL A 99 1.06 -8.52 -28.79
N LEU A 100 0.22 -7.67 -29.35
CA LEU A 100 -1.05 -7.32 -28.74
C LEU A 100 -1.86 -8.60 -28.67
N ALA A 101 -2.24 -9.00 -27.49
CA ALA A 101 -3.16 -10.10 -27.29
C ALA A 101 -4.44 -9.81 -28.09
N GLY A 102 -4.93 -10.81 -28.85
CA GLY A 102 -6.12 -10.66 -29.69
C GLY A 102 -7.40 -10.40 -28.90
N PRO A 103 -8.53 -10.18 -29.60
CA PRO A 103 -9.83 -9.99 -28.96
C PRO A 103 -10.14 -11.14 -27.99
N GLY A 104 -10.57 -10.80 -26.78
CA GLY A 104 -10.90 -11.78 -25.74
C GLY A 104 -9.74 -12.22 -24.86
N ALA A 105 -8.53 -11.69 -25.05
CA ALA A 105 -7.42 -12.00 -24.17
C ALA A 105 -7.64 -11.43 -22.76
N ILE A 106 -7.35 -12.24 -21.75
CA ILE A 106 -7.44 -11.84 -20.35
C ILE A 106 -6.35 -10.79 -20.07
N PRO A 107 -6.70 -9.60 -19.54
CA PRO A 107 -5.73 -8.59 -19.21
C PRO A 107 -4.70 -9.10 -18.19
N ALA A 108 -3.42 -8.86 -18.44
CA ALA A 108 -2.33 -9.20 -17.53
C ALA A 108 -2.35 -8.35 -16.23
N ARG A 109 -3.06 -7.21 -16.25
CA ARG A 109 -3.23 -6.31 -15.09
C ARG A 109 -4.66 -5.84 -14.99
N GLY A 110 -5.24 -5.96 -13.80
CA GLY A 110 -6.58 -5.47 -13.51
C GLY A 110 -6.69 -3.94 -13.55
N ALA A 111 -7.92 -3.43 -13.77
CA ALA A 111 -8.25 -2.01 -13.94
C ALA A 111 -7.67 -1.12 -12.83
N ARG A 112 -7.80 -1.53 -11.56
CA ARG A 112 -7.24 -0.79 -10.40
C ARG A 112 -5.73 -0.56 -10.52
N ARG A 113 -4.96 -1.57 -10.97
CA ARG A 113 -3.51 -1.44 -11.16
C ARG A 113 -3.19 -0.51 -12.32
N VAL A 114 -3.89 -0.63 -13.42
CA VAL A 114 -3.73 0.25 -14.59
C VAL A 114 -4.02 1.70 -14.20
N ASN A 115 -5.15 1.96 -13.56
CA ASN A 115 -5.54 3.30 -13.10
C ASN A 115 -4.52 3.89 -12.11
N GLY A 116 -3.98 3.07 -11.21
CA GLY A 116 -2.92 3.50 -10.28
C GLY A 116 -1.63 3.92 -10.99
N VAL A 117 -1.23 3.23 -12.05
CA VAL A 117 -0.08 3.62 -12.88
C VAL A 117 -0.36 4.93 -13.61
N LEU A 118 -1.52 5.04 -14.26
CA LEU A 118 -1.92 6.27 -14.97
C LEU A 118 -2.00 7.47 -14.03
N THR A 119 -2.45 7.28 -12.79
CA THR A 119 -2.48 8.35 -11.77
C THR A 119 -1.07 8.87 -11.46
N ALA A 120 -0.09 7.99 -11.30
CA ALA A 120 1.29 8.40 -11.06
C ALA A 120 1.89 9.17 -12.25
N VAL A 121 1.63 8.70 -13.47
CA VAL A 121 2.12 9.34 -14.71
C VAL A 121 1.48 10.71 -14.90
N ARG A 122 0.16 10.84 -14.73
CA ARG A 122 -0.53 12.14 -14.79
C ARG A 122 -0.02 13.11 -13.72
N GLY A 123 0.19 12.62 -12.49
CA GLY A 123 0.75 13.43 -11.43
C GLY A 123 2.14 13.97 -11.77
N MET A 124 3.01 13.14 -12.36
CA MET A 124 4.32 13.56 -12.84
C MET A 124 4.21 14.60 -13.97
N ALA A 125 3.32 14.39 -14.96
CA ALA A 125 3.12 15.31 -16.07
C ALA A 125 2.64 16.69 -15.59
N VAL A 126 1.64 16.73 -14.69
CA VAL A 126 1.13 17.99 -14.10
C VAL A 126 2.22 18.68 -13.28
N HIS A 127 3.01 17.93 -12.51
CA HIS A 127 4.13 18.50 -11.76
C HIS A 127 5.18 19.10 -12.69
N ALA A 128 5.52 18.42 -13.78
CA ALA A 128 6.48 18.92 -14.77
C ALA A 128 6.02 20.21 -15.43
N VAL A 129 4.72 20.35 -15.75
CA VAL A 129 4.13 21.60 -16.25
C VAL A 129 4.25 22.71 -15.20
N ALA A 130 3.86 22.44 -13.96
CA ALA A 130 3.97 23.40 -12.87
C ALA A 130 5.42 23.84 -12.57
N ALA A 131 6.39 22.97 -12.85
CA ALA A 131 7.82 23.23 -12.69
C ALA A 131 8.48 23.85 -13.95
N GLY A 132 7.70 24.17 -15.00
CA GLY A 132 8.22 24.73 -16.26
C GLY A 132 9.02 23.76 -17.13
N GLN A 133 8.94 22.46 -16.85
CA GLN A 133 9.66 21.41 -17.58
C GLN A 133 8.88 20.86 -18.79
N ALA A 134 7.62 21.25 -18.95
CA ALA A 134 6.76 20.86 -20.07
C ALA A 134 5.74 21.96 -20.37
N SER A 135 5.22 21.97 -21.62
CA SER A 135 4.15 22.89 -22.04
C SER A 135 2.85 22.65 -21.27
N GLY A 136 2.10 23.71 -20.99
CA GLY A 136 0.77 23.67 -20.40
C GLY A 136 -0.23 22.80 -21.17
N ASP A 137 -0.07 22.69 -22.49
CA ASP A 137 -0.92 21.86 -23.36
C ASP A 137 -0.94 20.38 -22.93
N LEU A 138 0.14 19.91 -22.28
CA LEU A 138 0.23 18.56 -21.80
C LEU A 138 -0.90 18.23 -20.79
N VAL A 139 -1.37 19.20 -20.02
CA VAL A 139 -2.49 19.01 -19.09
C VAL A 139 -3.77 18.63 -19.83
N ALA A 140 -4.05 19.30 -20.96
CA ALA A 140 -5.23 19.02 -21.80
C ALA A 140 -5.17 17.63 -22.48
N LEU A 141 -3.97 17.05 -22.63
CA LEU A 141 -3.81 15.68 -23.15
C LEU A 141 -4.10 14.61 -22.12
N VAL A 142 -3.95 14.90 -20.83
CA VAL A 142 -4.10 13.91 -19.74
C VAL A 142 -5.39 14.09 -18.93
N TYR A 143 -5.97 15.29 -18.98
CA TYR A 143 -7.25 15.61 -18.36
C TYR A 143 -8.20 16.24 -19.37
N GLU A 144 -9.48 16.17 -19.09
CA GLU A 144 -10.55 16.86 -19.83
C GLU A 144 -11.45 17.59 -18.85
N VAL A 145 -12.08 18.64 -19.31
CA VAL A 145 -13.13 19.32 -18.56
C VAL A 145 -14.41 18.51 -18.70
N ALA A 146 -15.00 18.14 -17.58
CA ALA A 146 -16.27 17.45 -17.53
C ALA A 146 -17.26 18.27 -16.70
N ASP A 147 -18.53 18.21 -17.06
CA ASP A 147 -19.61 18.78 -16.26
C ASP A 147 -20.10 17.78 -15.19
N ASP A 148 -20.99 18.24 -14.33
CA ASP A 148 -21.55 17.41 -13.25
C ASP A 148 -22.67 16.47 -13.73
N ARG A 149 -23.04 16.49 -15.02
CA ARG A 149 -24.07 15.60 -15.58
C ARG A 149 -23.69 14.12 -15.45
N ASP A 150 -22.39 13.85 -15.50
CA ASP A 150 -21.85 12.50 -15.32
C ASP A 150 -21.83 12.04 -13.86
N LEU A 151 -22.18 12.92 -12.90
CA LEU A 151 -22.23 12.56 -11.49
C LEU A 151 -23.62 12.06 -11.09
N PRO A 152 -23.69 11.04 -10.21
CA PRO A 152 -24.94 10.70 -9.54
C PRO A 152 -25.55 11.93 -8.86
N GLY A 153 -26.87 12.03 -8.84
CA GLY A 153 -27.58 13.18 -8.27
C GLY A 153 -27.16 13.53 -6.84
N ALA A 154 -26.86 12.52 -6.02
CA ALA A 154 -26.35 12.69 -4.66
C ALA A 154 -24.93 13.30 -4.56
N ALA A 155 -24.17 13.32 -5.65
CA ALA A 155 -22.82 13.91 -5.71
C ALA A 155 -22.77 15.26 -6.41
N ARG A 156 -23.92 15.75 -6.88
CA ARG A 156 -24.07 17.12 -7.43
C ARG A 156 -24.21 18.11 -6.29
N GLY A 157 -23.66 19.32 -6.46
CA GLY A 157 -23.77 20.36 -5.45
C GLY A 157 -25.23 20.67 -5.10
N GLU A 158 -25.51 21.00 -3.84
CA GLU A 158 -26.86 21.32 -3.33
C GLU A 158 -27.50 22.52 -4.05
N ASP A 159 -26.68 23.44 -4.61
CA ASP A 159 -27.13 24.68 -5.22
C ASP A 159 -27.57 24.54 -6.68
N GLY A 160 -27.60 23.33 -7.25
CA GLY A 160 -27.98 23.10 -8.65
C GLY A 160 -27.10 23.83 -9.69
N GLN A 161 -26.01 24.45 -9.27
CA GLN A 161 -25.06 25.08 -10.18
C GLN A 161 -24.22 23.99 -10.85
N MET A 162 -24.10 24.06 -12.18
CA MET A 162 -23.24 23.16 -12.95
C MET A 162 -21.76 23.45 -12.61
N GLY A 163 -21.14 22.59 -11.82
CA GLY A 163 -19.72 22.65 -11.55
C GLY A 163 -18.90 22.03 -12.69
N TRP A 164 -17.84 22.73 -13.09
CA TRP A 164 -16.86 22.16 -14.00
C TRP A 164 -15.75 21.47 -13.21
N ARG A 165 -15.37 20.26 -13.60
CA ARG A 165 -14.30 19.53 -12.97
C ARG A 165 -13.31 18.94 -13.97
N MET A 166 -12.07 18.77 -13.54
CA MET A 166 -11.08 18.06 -14.33
C MET A 166 -11.26 16.56 -14.15
N ARG A 167 -11.54 15.85 -15.25
CA ARG A 167 -11.65 14.39 -15.29
C ARG A 167 -10.44 13.81 -16.01
N ALA A 168 -9.92 12.69 -15.52
CA ALA A 168 -8.84 11.96 -16.18
C ALA A 168 -9.34 11.36 -17.51
N ARG A 169 -8.70 11.72 -18.65
CA ARG A 169 -9.11 11.25 -19.99
C ARG A 169 -9.10 9.75 -20.15
N HIS A 170 -8.10 9.09 -19.57
CA HIS A 170 -7.89 7.65 -19.71
C HIS A 170 -8.01 6.98 -18.35
N ARG A 171 -9.13 6.29 -18.15
CA ARG A 171 -9.41 5.54 -16.94
C ARG A 171 -10.23 4.31 -17.30
N LEU A 172 -9.83 3.14 -16.80
CA LEU A 172 -10.64 1.93 -16.90
C LEU A 172 -11.72 1.94 -15.83
N HIS A 173 -12.89 1.45 -16.19
CA HIS A 173 -13.92 1.17 -15.20
C HIS A 173 -13.42 0.10 -14.22
N GLU A 174 -13.52 0.39 -12.92
CA GLU A 174 -13.20 -0.57 -11.89
C GLU A 174 -14.51 -1.24 -11.47
N PRO A 175 -14.67 -2.56 -11.69
CA PRO A 175 -15.86 -3.25 -11.23
C PRO A 175 -15.94 -3.14 -9.70
N GLU A 176 -17.14 -2.90 -9.19
CA GLU A 176 -17.39 -2.96 -7.76
C GLU A 176 -17.12 -4.39 -7.29
N THR A 177 -16.10 -4.54 -6.50
CA THR A 177 -15.79 -5.81 -5.86
C THR A 177 -16.38 -5.76 -4.45
N PRO A 178 -17.28 -6.67 -4.09
CA PRO A 178 -17.79 -6.73 -2.74
C PRO A 178 -16.61 -6.86 -1.76
N VAL A 179 -16.74 -6.17 -0.63
CA VAL A 179 -15.72 -6.27 0.41
C VAL A 179 -15.76 -7.69 0.97
N ASN A 180 -14.72 -8.45 0.66
CA ASN A 180 -14.58 -9.80 1.22
C ASN A 180 -14.27 -9.65 2.72
N ARG A 181 -15.26 -9.94 3.55
CA ARG A 181 -15.17 -9.97 5.02
C ARG A 181 -15.21 -11.41 5.45
N ALA A 182 -14.36 -11.77 6.41
CA ALA A 182 -14.48 -13.06 7.07
C ALA A 182 -15.78 -13.07 7.91
N SER A 183 -16.50 -14.18 7.87
CA SER A 183 -17.66 -14.42 8.74
C SER A 183 -17.18 -14.70 10.17
N ASP A 184 -18.10 -14.66 11.12
CA ASP A 184 -17.79 -14.98 12.52
C ASP A 184 -17.36 -16.45 12.66
N GLU A 185 -17.95 -17.36 11.89
CA GLU A 185 -17.60 -18.79 11.86
C GLU A 185 -16.19 -18.99 11.31
N GLU A 186 -15.80 -18.24 10.26
CA GLU A 186 -14.45 -18.29 9.71
C GLU A 186 -13.42 -17.75 10.72
N ILE A 187 -13.75 -16.69 11.47
CA ILE A 187 -12.89 -16.15 12.52
C ILE A 187 -12.72 -17.15 13.65
N VAL A 188 -13.79 -17.80 14.09
CA VAL A 188 -13.74 -18.84 15.14
C VAL A 188 -12.92 -20.03 14.67
N ALA A 189 -13.11 -20.51 13.44
CA ALA A 189 -12.33 -21.60 12.86
C ALA A 189 -10.83 -21.25 12.78
N LEU A 190 -10.52 -20.01 12.38
CA LEU A 190 -9.13 -19.52 12.34
C LEU A 190 -8.50 -19.45 13.74
N LEU A 191 -9.25 -19.01 14.75
CA LEU A 191 -8.79 -19.01 16.15
C LEU A 191 -8.52 -20.42 16.66
N GLY A 192 -9.37 -21.40 16.29
CA GLY A 192 -9.17 -22.82 16.61
C GLY A 192 -7.94 -23.43 15.94
N ALA A 193 -7.59 -22.96 14.75
CA ALA A 193 -6.40 -23.40 14.00
C ALA A 193 -5.08 -22.74 14.47
N CYS A 194 -5.15 -21.68 15.29
CA CYS A 194 -3.95 -21.02 15.81
C CYS A 194 -3.23 -21.91 16.84
N LEU A 195 -1.96 -22.19 16.60
CA LEU A 195 -1.15 -23.03 17.47
C LEU A 195 -0.46 -22.26 18.62
N SER A 196 -0.34 -20.93 18.51
CA SER A 196 0.32 -20.08 19.52
C SER A 196 -0.62 -19.02 20.08
N ALA A 197 -0.39 -18.59 21.31
CA ALA A 197 -1.11 -17.48 21.90
C ALA A 197 -0.84 -16.17 21.13
N ARG A 198 0.36 -16.02 20.58
CA ARG A 198 0.70 -14.91 19.69
C ARG A 198 -0.24 -14.81 18.49
N ASP A 199 -0.46 -15.90 17.78
CA ASP A 199 -1.25 -15.90 16.55
C ASP A 199 -2.73 -15.65 16.85
N ARG A 200 -3.25 -16.22 17.98
CA ARG A 200 -4.59 -15.90 18.47
C ARG A 200 -4.76 -14.43 18.79
N LEU A 201 -3.79 -13.82 19.49
CA LEU A 201 -3.80 -12.38 19.77
C LEU A 201 -3.81 -11.54 18.48
N ILE A 202 -3.02 -11.91 17.46
CA ILE A 202 -3.01 -11.23 16.16
C ILE A 202 -4.40 -11.27 15.50
N VAL A 203 -5.03 -12.44 15.46
CA VAL A 203 -6.38 -12.61 14.88
C VAL A 203 -7.38 -11.74 15.63
N LEU A 204 -7.38 -11.75 16.95
CA LEU A 204 -8.30 -10.97 17.78
C LEU A 204 -8.08 -9.46 17.65
N LEU A 205 -6.83 -8.99 17.60
CA LEU A 205 -6.51 -7.59 17.35
C LEU A 205 -7.04 -7.11 15.98
N MET A 206 -6.97 -7.95 14.97
CA MET A 206 -7.50 -7.61 13.64
C MET A 206 -9.03 -7.71 13.58
N ALA A 207 -9.63 -8.76 14.13
CA ALA A 207 -11.05 -9.02 14.02
C ALA A 207 -11.89 -8.14 14.96
N ARG A 208 -11.48 -7.99 16.22
CA ARG A 208 -12.26 -7.27 17.23
C ARG A 208 -11.83 -5.84 17.47
N ALA A 209 -10.52 -5.56 17.50
CA ALA A 209 -10.02 -4.20 17.65
C ALA A 209 -9.89 -3.45 16.31
N GLY A 210 -10.13 -4.10 15.18
CA GLY A 210 -10.11 -3.49 13.85
C GLY A 210 -8.73 -2.96 13.42
N LEU A 211 -7.65 -3.51 13.97
CA LEU A 211 -6.30 -3.07 13.65
C LEU A 211 -5.87 -3.57 12.28
N ARG A 212 -5.22 -2.69 11.53
CA ARG A 212 -4.56 -3.08 10.29
C ARG A 212 -3.27 -3.84 10.59
N ARG A 213 -2.85 -4.72 9.68
CA ARG A 213 -1.60 -5.50 9.80
C ARG A 213 -0.39 -4.65 10.21
N GLY A 214 -0.20 -3.47 9.58
CA GLY A 214 0.91 -2.60 9.93
C GLY A 214 0.81 -2.00 11.34
N GLU A 215 -0.39 -1.78 11.83
CA GLU A 215 -0.66 -1.29 13.20
C GLU A 215 -0.34 -2.40 14.22
N VAL A 216 -0.81 -3.62 13.94
CA VAL A 216 -0.51 -4.81 14.79
C VAL A 216 1.00 -5.07 14.87
N CYS A 217 1.69 -5.07 13.72
CA CYS A 217 3.14 -5.30 13.69
C CYS A 217 3.98 -4.18 14.32
N GLY A 218 3.45 -2.95 14.36
CA GLY A 218 4.12 -1.78 14.92
C GLY A 218 3.77 -1.49 16.39
N LEU A 219 2.89 -2.30 16.99
CA LEU A 219 2.41 -2.09 18.35
C LEU A 219 3.53 -2.28 19.36
N ARG A 220 3.73 -1.30 20.24
CA ARG A 220 4.72 -1.34 21.33
C ARG A 220 4.03 -1.62 22.67
N ARG A 221 4.80 -2.09 23.64
CA ARG A 221 4.31 -2.37 24.99
C ARG A 221 3.76 -1.12 25.66
N SER A 222 4.41 0.02 25.43
CA SER A 222 3.98 1.34 25.92
C SER A 222 2.67 1.83 25.30
N ASP A 223 2.20 1.21 24.21
CA ASP A 223 0.94 1.58 23.58
C ASP A 223 -0.27 0.83 24.19
N VAL A 224 -0.06 -0.15 25.07
CA VAL A 224 -1.10 -1.07 25.54
C VAL A 224 -1.37 -0.80 27.03
N HIS A 225 -2.62 -0.48 27.32
CA HIS A 225 -3.13 -0.22 28.66
C HIS A 225 -4.27 -1.17 28.97
N LEU A 226 -4.02 -2.19 29.80
CA LEU A 226 -4.99 -3.25 30.11
C LEU A 226 -5.75 -3.01 31.41
N LEU A 227 -5.37 -1.99 32.19
CA LEU A 227 -6.00 -1.65 33.46
C LEU A 227 -7.33 -0.92 33.25
N ALA A 228 -8.23 -1.05 34.19
CA ALA A 228 -9.49 -0.28 34.22
C ALA A 228 -9.23 1.22 34.36
N ASP A 229 -8.17 1.59 35.09
CA ASP A 229 -7.68 2.97 35.25
C ASP A 229 -6.19 3.03 34.89
N SER A 230 -5.86 3.76 33.85
CA SER A 230 -4.50 3.92 33.34
C SER A 230 -3.86 5.25 33.74
N ARG A 231 -4.51 6.09 34.54
CA ARG A 231 -3.96 7.37 35.01
C ARG A 231 -2.65 7.21 35.79
N PRO A 232 -2.44 6.16 36.64
CA PRO A 232 -1.13 5.92 37.24
C PRO A 232 0.00 5.69 36.24
N LEU A 233 -0.34 5.32 35.01
CA LEU A 233 0.61 5.12 33.88
C LEU A 233 0.71 6.38 32.98
N GLY A 234 0.08 7.49 33.37
CA GLY A 234 0.11 8.75 32.63
C GLY A 234 -0.87 8.79 31.43
N CYS A 235 -1.90 7.96 31.43
CA CYS A 235 -2.90 7.93 30.37
C CYS A 235 -4.30 8.25 30.89
N GLU A 236 -4.94 9.27 30.33
CA GLU A 236 -6.28 9.74 30.72
C GLU A 236 -7.43 8.89 30.12
N VAL A 237 -7.12 7.96 29.21
CA VAL A 237 -8.15 7.11 28.61
C VAL A 237 -8.58 6.03 29.60
N ALA A 238 -9.88 5.98 29.90
CA ALA A 238 -10.44 5.01 30.82
C ALA A 238 -10.62 3.62 30.15
N ARG A 239 -10.60 2.58 30.97
CA ARG A 239 -10.76 1.17 30.61
C ARG A 239 -9.61 0.62 29.75
N ALA A 240 -9.62 -0.67 29.53
CA ALA A 240 -8.62 -1.34 28.69
C ALA A 240 -8.67 -0.80 27.25
N HIS A 241 -7.52 -0.38 26.75
CA HIS A 241 -7.37 0.20 25.40
C HIS A 241 -5.94 0.06 24.90
N LEU A 242 -5.74 0.34 23.62
CA LEU A 242 -4.42 0.52 23.03
C LEU A 242 -4.37 1.79 22.18
N HIS A 243 -3.18 2.37 22.08
CA HIS A 243 -2.91 3.51 21.22
C HIS A 243 -2.34 3.05 19.87
N VAL A 244 -2.97 3.46 18.79
CA VAL A 244 -2.40 3.31 17.45
C VAL A 244 -1.59 4.56 17.15
N VAL A 245 -0.27 4.43 17.25
CA VAL A 245 0.67 5.53 17.03
C VAL A 245 1.43 5.28 15.74
N ARG A 246 1.53 6.31 14.88
CA ARG A 246 2.35 6.24 13.68
C ARG A 246 3.80 6.53 14.03
N ARG A 247 4.68 5.59 13.71
CA ARG A 247 6.13 5.71 13.82
C ARG A 247 6.77 5.41 12.47
N GLU A 248 7.72 6.22 12.03
CA GLU A 248 8.39 6.04 10.73
C GLU A 248 9.72 5.30 10.87
N ASP A 249 10.21 5.17 12.10
CA ASP A 249 11.52 4.61 12.49
C ASP A 249 11.45 3.17 13.01
N ASN A 250 10.33 2.47 12.87
CA ASN A 250 10.22 1.11 13.33
C ASN A 250 11.25 0.19 12.65
N PRO A 251 12.11 -0.49 13.41
CA PRO A 251 13.15 -1.38 12.86
C PRO A 251 12.59 -2.50 11.96
N ASN A 252 11.35 -2.95 12.22
CA ASN A 252 10.66 -3.96 11.42
C ASN A 252 9.93 -3.39 10.20
N GLY A 253 10.09 -2.10 9.90
CA GLY A 253 9.43 -1.41 8.79
C GLY A 253 7.91 -1.36 8.88
N ALA A 254 7.33 -1.72 10.02
CA ALA A 254 5.90 -1.63 10.25
C ALA A 254 5.49 -0.17 10.48
N TRP A 255 4.35 0.23 9.94
CA TRP A 255 3.85 1.57 10.17
C TRP A 255 2.32 1.63 10.11
N ALA A 256 1.73 2.55 10.87
CA ALA A 256 0.31 2.85 10.81
C ALA A 256 -0.01 3.71 9.58
N LYS A 257 -1.02 3.31 8.79
CA LYS A 257 -1.46 4.09 7.62
C LYS A 257 -2.10 5.43 8.04
N SER A 258 -2.80 5.46 9.19
CA SER A 258 -3.39 6.68 9.73
C SER A 258 -2.30 7.62 10.25
N ARG A 259 -2.43 8.90 9.96
CA ARG A 259 -1.57 9.96 10.52
C ARG A 259 -1.99 10.37 11.93
N ARG A 260 -3.29 10.28 12.21
CA ARG A 260 -3.84 10.59 13.53
C ARG A 260 -3.69 9.37 14.42
N GLN A 261 -3.09 9.58 15.57
CA GLN A 261 -3.14 8.59 16.63
C GLN A 261 -4.57 8.45 17.13
N ARG A 262 -4.91 7.25 17.60
CA ARG A 262 -6.22 6.97 18.19
C ARG A 262 -6.09 5.94 19.28
N ALA A 263 -6.92 6.07 20.30
CA ALA A 263 -7.16 5.00 21.26
C ALA A 263 -8.23 4.05 20.71
N VAL A 264 -8.01 2.77 20.88
CA VAL A 264 -8.92 1.70 20.47
C VAL A 264 -9.30 0.92 21.73
N PRO A 265 -10.58 0.89 22.13
CA PRO A 265 -11.01 0.13 23.30
C PRO A 265 -10.82 -1.37 23.06
N LEU A 266 -10.49 -2.09 24.11
CA LEU A 266 -10.32 -3.54 24.08
C LEU A 266 -11.42 -4.21 24.88
N ASP A 267 -11.98 -5.28 24.32
CA ASP A 267 -12.93 -6.14 25.02
C ASP A 267 -12.19 -7.20 25.84
N PHE A 268 -12.95 -7.90 26.65
CA PHE A 268 -12.45 -8.94 27.55
C PHE A 268 -11.66 -10.05 26.82
N LEU A 269 -12.10 -10.46 25.63
CA LEU A 269 -11.43 -11.54 24.88
C LEU A 269 -10.04 -11.12 24.40
N VAL A 270 -9.89 -9.86 23.98
CA VAL A 270 -8.59 -9.31 23.57
C VAL A 270 -7.68 -9.16 24.79
N VAL A 271 -8.19 -8.68 25.93
CA VAL A 271 -7.41 -8.58 27.18
C VAL A 271 -6.91 -9.96 27.61
N LEU A 272 -7.79 -10.97 27.64
CA LEU A 272 -7.41 -12.35 27.99
C LEU A 272 -6.35 -12.93 27.03
N ALA A 273 -6.44 -12.60 25.74
CA ALA A 273 -5.44 -13.03 24.76
C ALA A 273 -4.09 -12.33 24.99
N PHE A 274 -4.08 -11.07 25.41
CA PHE A 274 -2.86 -10.38 25.82
C PHE A 274 -2.20 -11.06 27.03
N ASP A 275 -2.97 -11.38 28.07
CA ASP A 275 -2.46 -12.05 29.27
C ASP A 275 -1.89 -13.43 28.92
N THR A 276 -2.61 -14.22 28.12
CA THR A 276 -2.17 -15.53 27.67
C THR A 276 -0.86 -15.42 26.87
N TYR A 277 -0.79 -14.47 25.96
CA TYR A 277 0.42 -14.25 25.16
C TYR A 277 1.57 -13.68 26.01
N ALA A 278 1.31 -12.84 27.00
CA ALA A 278 2.34 -12.33 27.90
C ALA A 278 3.06 -13.49 28.63
N LEU A 279 2.30 -14.51 29.10
CA LEU A 279 2.89 -15.72 29.69
C LEU A 279 3.75 -16.50 28.68
N GLU A 280 3.25 -16.75 27.47
CA GLU A 280 4.03 -17.40 26.41
C GLU A 280 5.31 -16.59 26.09
N ARG A 281 5.17 -15.26 25.97
CA ARG A 281 6.28 -14.36 25.64
C ARG A 281 7.40 -14.37 26.69
N MET A 282 7.07 -14.56 27.96
CA MET A 282 8.07 -14.64 29.06
C MET A 282 9.02 -15.82 28.89
N THR A 283 8.58 -16.90 28.23
CA THR A 283 9.45 -18.07 27.97
C THR A 283 10.44 -17.84 26.83
N ILE A 284 10.30 -16.75 26.06
CA ILE A 284 11.13 -16.47 24.89
C ILE A 284 12.24 -15.49 25.30
N SER A 285 13.45 -15.97 25.52
CA SER A 285 14.60 -15.18 25.98
C SER A 285 14.89 -13.94 25.14
N ARG A 286 14.71 -14.00 23.82
CA ARG A 286 14.91 -12.88 22.87
C ARG A 286 13.83 -11.80 22.95
N ALA A 287 12.70 -12.11 23.56
CA ALA A 287 11.59 -11.16 23.66
C ALA A 287 11.75 -10.19 24.81
N SER A 288 12.57 -10.49 25.83
CA SER A 288 12.71 -9.67 27.04
C SER A 288 13.22 -8.25 26.76
N GLY A 289 14.14 -8.09 25.81
CA GLY A 289 14.70 -6.78 25.42
C GLY A 289 13.92 -6.02 24.35
N SER A 290 12.82 -6.57 23.83
CA SER A 290 12.05 -5.94 22.75
C SER A 290 10.90 -5.09 23.31
N ASP A 291 10.80 -3.84 22.86
CA ASP A 291 9.65 -2.96 23.15
C ASP A 291 8.40 -3.33 22.33
N PHE A 292 8.55 -4.09 21.24
CA PHE A 292 7.40 -4.56 20.46
C PHE A 292 6.55 -5.55 21.26
N VAL A 293 5.22 -5.43 21.14
CA VAL A 293 4.29 -6.41 21.72
C VAL A 293 4.56 -7.78 21.12
N LEU A 294 4.59 -7.88 19.79
CA LEU A 294 4.77 -9.15 19.10
C LEU A 294 6.25 -9.45 18.85
N SER A 295 6.71 -10.58 19.37
CA SER A 295 8.04 -11.14 19.10
C SER A 295 8.00 -12.14 17.94
N ARG A 296 9.17 -12.47 17.36
CA ARG A 296 9.29 -13.59 16.41
C ARG A 296 9.03 -14.92 17.11
N HIS A 297 8.38 -15.86 16.41
CA HIS A 297 8.26 -17.23 16.90
C HIS A 297 9.65 -17.90 16.93
N PRO A 298 10.01 -18.65 17.98
CA PRO A 298 11.34 -19.28 18.10
C PRO A 298 11.66 -20.27 16.98
N ASP A 299 10.64 -20.97 16.45
CA ASP A 299 10.83 -22.01 15.42
C ASP A 299 11.07 -21.49 14.00
N ASN A 300 11.01 -20.15 13.79
CA ASN A 300 11.21 -19.57 12.47
C ASN A 300 12.66 -19.08 12.29
N THR A 301 13.62 -20.01 12.38
CA THR A 301 15.06 -19.72 12.28
C THR A 301 15.51 -19.42 10.84
N ASN A 302 14.69 -19.72 9.83
CA ASN A 302 15.04 -19.59 8.40
C ASN A 302 14.59 -18.31 7.72
N CYS A 303 14.30 -17.24 8.47
CA CYS A 303 13.84 -16.01 7.86
C CYS A 303 14.86 -14.89 7.98
N PRO A 304 15.57 -14.57 6.89
CA PRO A 304 16.44 -13.40 6.81
C PRO A 304 15.60 -12.14 6.65
N GLU A 305 15.94 -11.12 7.45
CA GLU A 305 15.53 -9.72 7.27
C GLU A 305 14.08 -9.26 7.64
N PRO A 306 13.88 -7.97 7.94
CA PRO A 306 12.64 -7.38 8.52
C PRO A 306 11.35 -7.54 7.69
N GLY A 307 11.43 -8.14 6.51
CA GLY A 307 10.26 -8.39 5.63
C GLY A 307 9.33 -9.51 6.08
N VAL A 308 9.70 -10.34 7.03
CA VAL A 308 9.15 -11.70 7.26
C VAL A 308 7.94 -11.76 8.18
N ILE A 309 7.73 -10.82 9.09
CA ILE A 309 6.42 -10.73 9.77
C ILE A 309 5.31 -10.49 8.73
N ARG A 310 5.63 -9.84 7.60
CA ARG A 310 4.73 -9.71 6.45
C ARG A 310 4.36 -11.06 5.81
N THR A 311 5.26 -12.03 5.81
CA THR A 311 5.08 -13.34 5.16
C THR A 311 4.29 -14.30 6.06
N GLY A 312 4.54 -14.31 7.38
CA GLY A 312 3.82 -15.16 8.33
C GLY A 312 2.32 -14.82 8.41
N LEU A 313 1.97 -13.53 8.49
CA LEU A 313 0.57 -13.08 8.46
C LEU A 313 -0.09 -13.29 7.08
N ALA A 314 0.68 -13.14 5.99
CA ALA A 314 0.19 -13.45 4.66
C ALA A 314 0.02 -14.96 4.46
N GLN A 315 0.89 -15.79 5.05
CA GLN A 315 0.75 -17.25 5.02
C GLN A 315 -0.42 -17.73 5.86
N LEU A 316 -0.65 -17.18 7.05
CA LEU A 316 -1.84 -17.49 7.85
C LEU A 316 -3.13 -17.12 7.12
N LEU A 317 -3.17 -15.95 6.47
CA LEU A 317 -4.28 -15.54 5.63
C LEU A 317 -4.44 -16.41 4.38
N VAL A 318 -3.33 -16.83 3.74
CA VAL A 318 -3.35 -17.71 2.56
C VAL A 318 -3.74 -19.13 2.97
N ILE A 319 -3.26 -19.66 4.10
CA ILE A 319 -3.63 -20.99 4.61
C ILE A 319 -5.12 -21.00 4.98
N ALA A 320 -5.63 -19.98 5.65
CA ALA A 320 -7.06 -19.83 5.91
C ALA A 320 -7.86 -19.80 4.60
N MET A 321 -7.47 -18.98 3.62
CA MET A 321 -8.15 -18.89 2.33
C MET A 321 -8.04 -20.18 1.49
N THR A 322 -6.98 -20.99 1.66
CA THR A 322 -6.79 -22.24 0.92
C THR A 322 -7.57 -23.39 1.56
N MET A 323 -7.65 -23.45 2.88
CA MET A 323 -8.43 -24.47 3.59
C MET A 323 -9.94 -24.35 3.31
N PHE A 324 -10.45 -23.11 3.15
CA PHE A 324 -11.86 -22.85 2.84
C PHE A 324 -12.23 -23.04 1.36
N ARG A 325 -11.27 -23.03 0.42
CA ARG A 325 -11.51 -23.34 -1.01
C ARG A 325 -11.58 -24.84 -1.32
N SER A 326 -11.12 -25.69 -0.43
CA SER A 326 -11.13 -27.15 -0.64
C SER A 326 -12.36 -27.86 -0.03
N THR A 327 -13.29 -27.13 0.57
CA THR A 327 -14.51 -27.67 1.21
C THR A 327 -15.81 -27.24 0.50
N THR A 328 -15.72 -26.56 -0.63
CA THR A 328 -16.84 -26.31 -1.59
C THR A 328 -16.49 -26.91 -2.93
#